data_c8c436c8419a5819cab0b2bd024be962
#
_entry.id   c8c436c8419a5819cab0b2bd024be962
#
_cell.length_a   1.000
_cell.length_b   1.000
_cell.length_c   1.000
_cell.angle_alpha   90.00
_cell.angle_beta   90.00
_cell.angle_gamma   90.00
#
_symmetry.space_group_name_H-M   'P 1'
#
loop_
_entity.id
_entity.type
_entity.pdbx_description
1 polymer ?
#
loop_
_entity_poly.entity_id
_entity_poly.type
_entity_poly.pdbx_seq_one_letter_code
_entity_poly.pdbx_strand_id
1 'polypeptide(L)'
;MVKAIGSYLLANVDEIAQLLSLEAGKPLWEAVMEIEGAARYFEYYGNQAETLEGRSIPLGDGYYDFTTYEPRGVSGQIIPWNYPMEMTARGVAAALTTGNTVVVKSPELDPLTHYYYALAAEAAGFPAGAVNIICGLGHEAGAALSSHKGVDQLV
;
A
#
# COMPACT_ATOMS: atom_id res chain seq x y z
N MET A 1 2.85 -10.97 7.51
CA MET A 1 2.78 -10.63 6.07
C MET A 1 3.04 -9.14 5.82
N VAL A 2 2.24 -8.18 6.32
CA VAL A 2 2.43 -6.74 6.04
C VAL A 2 3.84 -6.27 6.38
N LYS A 3 4.36 -6.55 7.56
CA LYS A 3 5.75 -6.21 7.97
C LYS A 3 6.82 -6.83 7.08
N ALA A 4 6.55 -8.01 6.50
CA ALA A 4 7.51 -8.69 5.63
C ALA A 4 7.74 -7.92 4.32
N ILE A 5 6.75 -7.16 3.82
CA ILE A 5 6.93 -6.24 2.69
C ILE A 5 8.00 -5.20 3.04
N GLY A 6 7.88 -4.54 4.20
CA GLY A 6 8.87 -3.57 4.66
C GLY A 6 10.28 -4.16 4.79
N SER A 7 10.37 -5.37 5.36
CA SER A 7 11.66 -6.08 5.46
C SER A 7 12.27 -6.40 4.10
N TYR A 8 11.45 -6.77 3.12
CA TYR A 8 11.90 -7.03 1.75
C TYR A 8 12.44 -5.75 1.09
N LEU A 9 11.75 -4.61 1.24
CA LEU A 9 12.20 -3.32 0.71
C LEU A 9 13.55 -2.93 1.31
N LEU A 10 13.73 -3.07 2.63
CA LEU A 10 15.01 -2.77 3.29
C LEU A 10 16.14 -3.71 2.85
N ALA A 11 15.85 -4.99 2.63
CA ALA A 11 16.85 -5.95 2.16
C ALA A 11 17.35 -5.65 0.74
N ASN A 12 16.56 -4.88 -0.05
CA ASN A 12 16.88 -4.52 -1.44
C ASN A 12 17.03 -3.00 -1.62
N VAL A 13 17.26 -2.25 -0.53
CA VAL A 13 17.23 -0.78 -0.54
C VAL A 13 18.18 -0.16 -1.57
N ASP A 14 19.41 -0.68 -1.68
CA ASP A 14 20.41 -0.14 -2.59
C ASP A 14 20.00 -0.29 -4.07
N GLU A 15 19.47 -1.43 -4.44
CA GLU A 15 19.02 -1.72 -5.81
C GLU A 15 17.79 -0.85 -6.16
N ILE A 16 16.80 -0.81 -5.26
CA ILE A 16 15.59 -0.02 -5.47
C ILE A 16 15.92 1.48 -5.52
N ALA A 17 16.81 1.96 -4.65
CA ALA A 17 17.20 3.37 -4.63
C ALA A 17 17.95 3.79 -5.88
N GLN A 18 18.80 2.92 -6.42
CA GLN A 18 19.48 3.20 -7.70
C GLN A 18 18.46 3.30 -8.84
N LEU A 19 17.49 2.37 -8.90
CA LEU A 19 16.44 2.41 -9.91
C LEU A 19 15.59 3.66 -9.76
N LEU A 20 15.16 3.99 -8.54
CA LEU A 20 14.36 5.20 -8.25
C LEU A 20 15.11 6.48 -8.63
N SER A 21 16.42 6.54 -8.32
CA SER A 21 17.25 7.67 -8.70
C SER A 21 17.35 7.83 -10.22
N LEU A 22 17.43 6.71 -10.96
CA LEU A 22 17.51 6.71 -12.43
C LEU A 22 16.19 7.13 -13.08
N GLU A 23 15.04 6.61 -12.61
CA GLU A 23 13.75 6.91 -13.25
C GLU A 23 13.16 8.25 -12.81
N ALA A 24 13.27 8.63 -11.55
CA ALA A 24 12.70 9.87 -11.00
C ALA A 24 13.68 11.06 -11.04
N GLY A 25 14.97 10.81 -11.26
CA GLY A 25 15.99 11.86 -11.29
C GLY A 25 16.35 12.45 -9.93
N LYS A 26 15.92 11.82 -8.82
CA LYS A 26 16.24 12.31 -7.46
C LYS A 26 17.64 11.88 -7.01
N PRO A 27 18.25 12.60 -6.05
CA PRO A 27 19.53 12.20 -5.47
C PRO A 27 19.46 10.82 -4.84
N LEU A 28 20.50 10.01 -4.99
CA LEU A 28 20.54 8.64 -4.48
C LEU A 28 20.28 8.56 -2.97
N TRP A 29 20.86 9.49 -2.18
CA TRP A 29 20.63 9.52 -0.73
C TRP A 29 19.15 9.76 -0.38
N GLU A 30 18.44 10.57 -1.17
CA GLU A 30 17.01 10.83 -0.98
C GLU A 30 16.18 9.60 -1.37
N ALA A 31 16.56 8.91 -2.45
CA ALA A 31 15.93 7.65 -2.84
C ALA A 31 16.06 6.58 -1.74
N VAL A 32 17.23 6.44 -1.12
CA VAL A 32 17.44 5.55 0.03
C VAL A 32 16.50 5.91 1.18
N MET A 33 16.47 7.20 1.57
CA MET A 33 15.58 7.66 2.65
C MET A 33 14.10 7.41 2.37
N GLU A 34 13.67 7.54 1.11
CA GLU A 34 12.29 7.27 0.71
C GLU A 34 11.93 5.78 0.88
N ILE A 35 12.82 4.87 0.49
CA ILE A 35 12.57 3.44 0.65
C ILE A 35 12.57 3.03 2.12
N GLU A 36 13.48 3.60 2.92
CA GLU A 36 13.46 3.40 4.37
C GLU A 36 12.16 3.94 5.01
N GLY A 37 11.68 5.10 4.55
CA GLY A 37 10.38 5.66 4.94
C GLY A 37 9.23 4.75 4.55
N ALA A 38 9.21 4.24 3.33
CA ALA A 38 8.24 3.27 2.85
C ALA A 38 8.19 2.01 3.72
N ALA A 39 9.34 1.45 4.08
CA ALA A 39 9.41 0.28 4.95
C ALA A 39 8.83 0.53 6.34
N ARG A 40 9.02 1.74 6.90
CA ARG A 40 8.46 2.14 8.21
C ARG A 40 6.92 2.17 8.20
N TYR A 41 6.27 2.53 7.10
CA TYR A 41 4.81 2.44 6.99
C TYR A 41 4.33 0.99 7.13
N PHE A 42 5.00 0.03 6.47
CA PHE A 42 4.66 -1.38 6.61
C PHE A 42 4.91 -1.92 8.02
N GLU A 43 5.98 -1.48 8.67
CA GLU A 43 6.24 -1.83 10.07
C GLU A 43 5.15 -1.26 10.99
N TYR A 44 4.87 0.03 10.88
CA TYR A 44 3.88 0.72 11.71
C TYR A 44 2.50 0.09 11.57
N TYR A 45 1.96 0.04 10.34
CA TYR A 45 0.64 -0.50 10.11
C TYR A 45 0.56 -1.99 10.40
N GLY A 46 1.60 -2.77 10.08
CA GLY A 46 1.65 -4.19 10.41
C GLY A 46 1.57 -4.48 11.92
N ASN A 47 2.08 -3.57 12.76
CA ASN A 47 1.92 -3.65 14.21
C ASN A 47 0.51 -3.25 14.68
N GLN A 48 -0.24 -2.47 13.90
CA GLN A 48 -1.61 -2.07 14.24
C GLN A 48 -2.65 -3.16 13.96
N ALA A 49 -2.32 -4.21 13.21
CA ALA A 49 -3.27 -5.25 12.83
C ALA A 49 -3.95 -5.93 14.03
N GLU A 50 -3.22 -6.08 15.13
CA GLU A 50 -3.72 -6.71 16.37
C GLU A 50 -4.44 -5.74 17.30
N THR A 51 -4.49 -4.45 16.98
CA THR A 51 -5.09 -3.39 17.80
C THR A 51 -6.35 -2.78 17.20
N LEU A 52 -6.83 -3.35 16.09
CA LEU A 52 -8.10 -2.95 15.47
C LEU A 52 -9.27 -3.57 16.23
N GLU A 53 -9.67 -2.89 17.30
CA GLU A 53 -10.73 -3.36 18.21
C GLU A 53 -12.02 -2.56 18.00
N GLY A 54 -13.17 -3.25 18.12
CA GLY A 54 -14.47 -2.62 18.21
C GLY A 54 -14.76 -2.08 19.62
N ARG A 55 -15.93 -1.52 19.80
CA ARG A 55 -16.39 -0.99 21.08
C ARG A 55 -17.57 -1.79 21.62
N SER A 56 -17.63 -2.00 22.92
CA SER A 56 -18.84 -2.39 23.64
C SER A 56 -19.53 -1.11 24.14
N ILE A 57 -20.81 -0.94 23.79
CA ILE A 57 -21.58 0.26 24.08
C ILE A 57 -22.65 -0.08 25.10
N PRO A 58 -22.65 0.50 26.31
CA PRO A 58 -23.65 0.22 27.34
C PRO A 58 -24.96 0.93 27.01
N LEU A 59 -26.02 0.17 26.75
CA LEU A 59 -27.39 0.67 26.52
C LEU A 59 -28.38 0.36 27.65
N GLY A 60 -27.92 -0.26 28.75
CA GLY A 60 -28.74 -0.67 29.89
C GLY A 60 -29.09 -2.16 29.88
N ASP A 61 -29.89 -2.59 30.87
CA ASP A 61 -30.22 -4.00 31.06
C ASP A 61 -30.99 -4.61 29.89
N GLY A 62 -30.53 -5.78 29.46
CA GLY A 62 -31.16 -6.54 28.37
C GLY A 62 -30.73 -6.17 26.97
N TYR A 63 -29.80 -5.24 26.80
CA TYR A 63 -29.26 -4.84 25.52
C TYR A 63 -27.76 -5.12 25.43
N TYR A 64 -27.35 -5.65 24.25
CA TYR A 64 -25.96 -5.76 23.86
C TYR A 64 -25.75 -4.96 22.59
N ASP A 65 -24.82 -3.99 22.62
CA ASP A 65 -24.40 -3.23 21.45
C ASP A 65 -22.87 -3.19 21.35
N PHE A 66 -22.37 -3.50 20.18
CA PHE A 66 -20.94 -3.50 19.90
C PHE A 66 -20.69 -3.13 18.44
N THR A 67 -19.53 -2.55 18.19
CA THR A 67 -19.04 -2.26 16.83
C THR A 67 -18.00 -3.28 16.40
N THR A 68 -18.00 -3.64 15.14
CA THR A 68 -16.94 -4.42 14.48
C THR A 68 -16.39 -3.62 13.31
N TYR A 69 -15.10 -3.78 13.03
CA TYR A 69 -14.50 -3.27 11.80
C TYR A 69 -14.40 -4.40 10.79
N GLU A 70 -14.81 -4.13 9.55
CA GLU A 70 -14.73 -5.06 8.43
C GLU A 70 -13.95 -4.44 7.29
N PRO A 71 -13.21 -5.25 6.48
CA PRO A 71 -12.56 -4.76 5.28
C PRO A 71 -13.58 -4.10 4.34
N ARG A 72 -13.19 -3.02 3.70
CA ARG A 72 -14.03 -2.38 2.68
C ARG A 72 -14.13 -3.19 1.40
N GLY A 73 -13.05 -3.91 1.05
CA GLY A 73 -12.92 -4.69 -0.16
C GLY A 73 -11.69 -4.31 -0.98
N VAL A 74 -11.88 -3.68 -2.14
CA VAL A 74 -10.81 -3.29 -3.05
C VAL A 74 -10.45 -1.81 -2.89
N SER A 75 -9.20 -1.53 -2.53
CA SER A 75 -8.64 -0.18 -2.48
C SER A 75 -7.90 0.13 -3.78
N GLY A 76 -8.44 1.00 -4.61
CA GLY A 76 -7.76 1.59 -5.75
C GLY A 76 -6.84 2.72 -5.30
N GLN A 77 -5.61 2.75 -5.78
CA GLN A 77 -4.63 3.76 -5.40
C GLN A 77 -3.97 4.36 -6.64
N ILE A 78 -3.98 5.70 -6.75
CA ILE A 78 -3.37 6.43 -7.87
C ILE A 78 -2.21 7.24 -7.31
N ILE A 79 -0.99 6.80 -7.62
CA ILE A 79 0.23 7.27 -6.97
C ILE A 79 0.86 8.42 -7.74
N PRO A 80 1.29 9.50 -7.05
CA PRO A 80 2.04 10.60 -7.64
C PRO A 80 3.52 10.23 -7.83
N TRP A 81 4.18 10.96 -8.74
CA TRP A 81 5.56 10.72 -9.16
C TRP A 81 6.64 11.25 -8.19
N ASN A 82 6.33 12.17 -7.30
CA ASN A 82 7.35 12.88 -6.52
C ASN A 82 7.95 12.06 -5.35
N TYR A 83 7.14 11.20 -4.72
CA TYR A 83 7.54 10.23 -3.69
C TYR A 83 6.82 8.90 -3.91
N PRO A 84 7.09 8.21 -5.05
CA PRO A 84 6.27 7.10 -5.51
C PRO A 84 6.29 5.91 -4.56
N MET A 85 7.44 5.59 -3.99
CA MET A 85 7.58 4.46 -3.07
C MET A 85 6.91 4.76 -1.72
N GLU A 86 7.14 5.93 -1.15
CA GLU A 86 6.57 6.27 0.16
C GLU A 86 5.05 6.46 0.09
N MET A 87 4.53 7.13 -0.95
CA MET A 87 3.08 7.31 -1.13
C MET A 87 2.35 5.98 -1.32
N THR A 88 2.95 5.07 -2.08
CA THR A 88 2.44 3.69 -2.22
C THR A 88 2.40 2.97 -0.88
N ALA A 89 3.52 3.00 -0.13
CA ALA A 89 3.60 2.33 1.17
C ALA A 89 2.53 2.83 2.14
N ARG A 90 2.32 4.14 2.21
CA ARG A 90 1.32 4.76 3.09
C ARG A 90 -0.09 4.21 2.85
N GLY A 91 -0.50 4.10 1.59
CA GLY A 91 -1.83 3.61 1.24
C GLY A 91 -1.93 2.08 1.32
N VAL A 92 -0.96 1.37 0.74
CA VAL A 92 -0.96 -0.10 0.65
C VAL A 92 -0.86 -0.74 2.04
N ALA A 93 0.05 -0.26 2.89
CA ALA A 93 0.23 -0.82 4.22
C ALA A 93 -1.04 -0.70 5.08
N ALA A 94 -1.70 0.47 5.04
CA ALA A 94 -2.95 0.69 5.76
C ALA A 94 -4.08 -0.23 5.24
N ALA A 95 -4.24 -0.33 3.90
CA ALA A 95 -5.28 -1.15 3.29
C ALA A 95 -5.09 -2.64 3.60
N LEU A 96 -3.87 -3.17 3.43
CA LEU A 96 -3.58 -4.58 3.69
C LEU A 96 -3.72 -4.95 5.17
N THR A 97 -3.32 -4.07 6.08
CA THR A 97 -3.45 -4.28 7.53
C THR A 97 -4.90 -4.42 7.96
N THR A 98 -5.80 -3.71 7.30
CA THR A 98 -7.24 -3.77 7.57
C THR A 98 -7.99 -4.82 6.72
N GLY A 99 -7.25 -5.74 6.08
CA GLY A 99 -7.81 -6.88 5.36
C GLY A 99 -8.33 -6.58 3.95
N ASN A 100 -8.04 -5.40 3.40
CA ASN A 100 -8.41 -5.05 2.03
C ASN A 100 -7.41 -5.60 1.01
N THR A 101 -7.83 -5.70 -0.24
CA THR A 101 -6.96 -5.89 -1.40
C THR A 101 -6.64 -4.55 -2.05
N VAL A 102 -5.56 -4.48 -2.83
CA VAL A 102 -5.15 -3.23 -3.46
C VAL A 102 -4.93 -3.38 -4.97
N VAL A 103 -5.32 -2.35 -5.70
CA VAL A 103 -4.94 -2.13 -7.10
C VAL A 103 -4.24 -0.78 -7.16
N VAL A 104 -2.93 -0.80 -7.38
CA VAL A 104 -2.07 0.39 -7.39
C VAL A 104 -1.75 0.76 -8.82
N LYS A 105 -2.17 1.95 -9.24
CA LYS A 105 -1.72 2.55 -10.49
C LYS A 105 -0.44 3.32 -10.20
N SER A 106 0.70 2.80 -10.69
CA SER A 106 2.00 3.48 -10.59
C SER A 106 2.00 4.80 -11.38
N PRO A 107 2.84 5.78 -11.00
CA PRO A 107 2.98 6.99 -11.82
C PRO A 107 3.55 6.61 -13.19
N GLU A 108 3.14 7.32 -14.22
CA GLU A 108 3.62 7.09 -15.59
C GLU A 108 5.05 7.58 -15.84
N LEU A 109 5.55 8.48 -14.99
CA LEU A 109 6.89 9.06 -15.13
C LEU A 109 8.00 8.18 -14.52
N ASP A 110 7.66 7.42 -13.48
CA ASP A 110 8.60 6.56 -12.74
C ASP A 110 7.93 5.27 -12.24
N PRO A 111 7.47 4.40 -13.17
CA PRO A 111 6.67 3.24 -12.82
C PRO A 111 7.47 2.03 -12.35
N LEU A 112 8.79 1.95 -12.63
CA LEU A 112 9.54 0.70 -12.54
C LEU A 112 9.77 0.22 -11.12
N THR A 113 10.02 1.14 -10.17
CA THR A 113 10.23 0.80 -8.76
C THR A 113 9.02 0.13 -8.11
N HIS A 114 7.80 0.35 -8.64
CA HIS A 114 6.60 -0.30 -8.13
C HIS A 114 6.59 -1.83 -8.32
N TYR A 115 7.38 -2.36 -9.24
CA TYR A 115 7.57 -3.79 -9.41
C TYR A 115 8.06 -4.46 -8.12
N TYR A 116 8.86 -3.78 -7.32
CA TYR A 116 9.35 -4.31 -6.05
C TYR A 116 8.24 -4.52 -5.01
N TYR A 117 7.12 -3.79 -5.08
CA TYR A 117 5.96 -4.08 -4.24
C TYR A 117 5.28 -5.39 -4.61
N ALA A 118 5.22 -5.73 -5.89
CA ALA A 118 4.69 -7.02 -6.33
C ALA A 118 5.59 -8.17 -5.86
N LEU A 119 6.90 -8.05 -6.03
CA LEU A 119 7.87 -9.03 -5.54
C LEU A 119 7.84 -9.17 -4.02
N ALA A 120 7.76 -8.05 -3.30
CA ALA A 120 7.69 -8.04 -1.85
C ALA A 120 6.40 -8.71 -1.33
N ALA A 121 5.27 -8.48 -1.99
CA ALA A 121 4.01 -9.12 -1.63
C ALA A 121 4.05 -10.64 -1.87
N GLU A 122 4.61 -11.08 -2.99
CA GLU A 122 4.83 -12.51 -3.27
C GLU A 122 5.74 -13.15 -2.21
N ALA A 123 6.89 -12.53 -1.95
CA ALA A 123 7.85 -13.02 -0.94
C ALA A 123 7.26 -13.02 0.48
N ALA A 124 6.36 -12.09 0.80
CA ALA A 124 5.64 -12.03 2.08
C ALA A 124 4.50 -13.06 2.19
N GLY A 125 4.21 -13.82 1.13
CA GLY A 125 3.18 -14.86 1.08
C GLY A 125 1.76 -14.34 0.95
N PHE A 126 1.54 -13.14 0.40
CA PHE A 126 0.19 -12.68 0.08
C PHE A 126 -0.44 -13.56 -1.01
N PRO A 127 -1.74 -13.86 -0.91
CA PRO A 127 -2.43 -14.62 -1.95
C PRO A 127 -2.44 -13.84 -3.27
N ALA A 128 -2.42 -14.57 -4.39
CA ALA A 128 -2.51 -13.97 -5.71
C ALA A 128 -3.77 -13.07 -5.82
N GLY A 129 -3.59 -11.86 -6.36
CA GLY A 129 -4.66 -10.88 -6.48
C GLY A 129 -4.88 -9.98 -5.25
N ALA A 130 -4.17 -10.19 -4.12
CA ALA A 130 -4.26 -9.29 -2.97
C ALA A 130 -3.54 -7.95 -3.21
N VAL A 131 -2.42 -7.98 -3.93
CA VAL A 131 -1.64 -6.80 -4.31
C VAL A 131 -1.46 -6.81 -5.81
N ASN A 132 -1.96 -5.79 -6.50
CA ASN A 132 -1.91 -5.68 -7.95
C ASN A 132 -1.28 -4.33 -8.31
N ILE A 133 -0.25 -4.37 -9.13
CA ILE A 133 0.41 -3.17 -9.66
C ILE A 133 0.05 -3.04 -11.14
N ILE A 134 -0.49 -1.90 -11.51
CA ILE A 134 -0.81 -1.58 -12.90
C ILE A 134 -0.06 -0.32 -13.33
N CYS A 135 0.33 -0.28 -14.59
CA CYS A 135 0.94 0.89 -15.23
C CYS A 135 -0.04 1.46 -16.25
N GLY A 136 0.10 2.74 -16.53
CA GLY A 136 -0.71 3.40 -17.56
C GLY A 136 -0.85 4.90 -17.30
N LEU A 137 -1.39 5.60 -18.27
CA LEU A 137 -1.59 7.05 -18.20
C LEU A 137 -2.72 7.39 -17.21
N GLY A 138 -2.59 8.54 -16.53
CA GLY A 138 -3.57 8.98 -15.56
C GLY A 138 -4.98 9.11 -16.11
N HIS A 139 -5.12 9.67 -17.34
CA HIS A 139 -6.40 9.84 -18.02
C HIS A 139 -7.00 8.55 -18.60
N GLU A 140 -6.25 7.46 -18.66
CA GLU A 140 -6.70 6.14 -19.10
C GLU A 140 -6.85 5.20 -17.91
N ALA A 141 -5.74 4.63 -17.42
CA ALA A 141 -5.75 3.68 -16.33
C ALA A 141 -6.25 4.29 -15.01
N GLY A 142 -5.85 5.54 -14.69
CA GLY A 142 -6.31 6.26 -13.52
C GLY A 142 -7.81 6.55 -13.57
N ALA A 143 -8.31 7.05 -14.72
CA ALA A 143 -9.72 7.31 -14.92
C ALA A 143 -10.56 6.01 -14.87
N ALA A 144 -10.07 4.92 -15.47
CA ALA A 144 -10.73 3.63 -15.41
C ALA A 144 -10.80 3.10 -13.97
N LEU A 145 -9.70 3.17 -13.21
CA LEU A 145 -9.64 2.74 -11.82
C LEU A 145 -10.60 3.55 -10.93
N SER A 146 -10.63 4.89 -11.11
CA SER A 146 -11.46 5.78 -10.30
C SER A 146 -12.96 5.65 -10.55
N SER A 147 -13.36 5.14 -11.70
CA SER A 147 -14.77 4.94 -12.08
C SER A 147 -15.23 3.49 -12.02
N HIS A 148 -14.34 2.58 -11.67
CA HIS A 148 -14.65 1.14 -11.70
C HIS A 148 -15.55 0.73 -10.53
N LYS A 149 -16.69 0.09 -10.85
CA LYS A 149 -17.69 -0.32 -9.84
C LYS A 149 -17.21 -1.39 -8.84
N GLY A 150 -16.14 -2.10 -9.15
CA GLY A 150 -15.51 -3.08 -8.26
C GLY A 150 -14.40 -2.49 -7.39
N VAL A 151 -14.25 -1.17 -7.34
CA VAL A 151 -13.36 -0.44 -6.43
C VAL A 151 -14.21 0.18 -5.34
N ASP A 152 -13.97 -0.21 -4.09
CA ASP A 152 -14.78 0.19 -2.93
C ASP A 152 -14.23 1.46 -2.26
N GLN A 153 -12.96 1.77 -2.50
CA GLN A 153 -12.27 2.94 -1.97
C GLN A 153 -11.22 3.41 -2.96
N LEU A 154 -11.05 4.73 -3.09
CA LEU A 154 -9.98 5.35 -3.88
C LEU A 154 -9.08 6.19 -2.96
N VAL A 155 -7.75 6.10 -3.19
CA VAL A 155 -6.69 6.84 -2.47
C VAL A 155 -5.76 7.52 -3.46
#